data_abd82a5adb477bd35bba88b550ce439c
#
_entry.id   abd82a5adb477bd35bba88b550ce439c
#
_cell.length_a   1.000
_cell.length_b   1.000
_cell.length_c   1.000
_cell.angle_alpha   90.00
_cell.angle_beta   90.00
_cell.angle_gamma   90.00
#
_symmetry.space_group_name_H-M   'P 1'
#
loop_
_entity.id
_entity.type
_entity.pdbx_description
1 polymer ?
#
loop_
_entity_poly.entity_id
_entity_poly.type
_entity_poly.pdbx_seq_one_letter_code
_entity_poly.pdbx_strand_id
1 'polypeptide(L)'
;MKSNHIKQAIKAGQCVVGTMISEMRNPEVAYMLAAAGMDFLMVDTEHCSIGVESIQNLMRSARAAGLVPLARVTQNQYPFIARILDMGAMGIMVPRIDTAEEARHVVRCAKYRPQGERGFGARGVITDYEPVSVREVVEWVNEHTLVIVQVESGKSVDNIEEITRVAGVDVALIGPNDMSVSLGIPGEFTHPRFVEAVGRTFEVCLRNGVSPAIHTSDLEAVKRYRDKGMRFLMYGSESSILLAAATDAVRQLVGEGRKAGKAVY
;
A
#
# COMPACT_ATOMS: atom_id res chain seq x y z
N MET A 1 -12.08 -17.15 -8.91
CA MET A 1 -11.50 -15.81 -8.56
C MET A 1 -10.77 -15.89 -7.22
N LYS A 2 -9.54 -15.36 -7.12
CA LYS A 2 -8.74 -15.38 -5.88
C LYS A 2 -9.22 -14.34 -4.89
N SER A 3 -9.39 -14.71 -3.62
CA SER A 3 -9.81 -13.81 -2.54
C SER A 3 -8.66 -12.87 -2.11
N ASN A 4 -9.01 -11.67 -1.66
CA ASN A 4 -8.08 -10.76 -1.01
C ASN A 4 -8.01 -11.12 0.48
N HIS A 5 -7.15 -12.08 0.79
CA HIS A 5 -7.01 -12.60 2.16
C HIS A 5 -6.47 -11.53 3.14
N ILE A 6 -5.65 -10.56 2.67
CA ILE A 6 -5.15 -9.50 3.54
C ILE A 6 -6.26 -8.55 4.02
N LYS A 7 -7.25 -8.26 3.17
CA LYS A 7 -8.41 -7.46 3.58
C LYS A 7 -9.21 -8.14 4.69
N GLN A 8 -9.39 -9.45 4.60
CA GLN A 8 -10.07 -10.24 5.62
C GLN A 8 -9.22 -10.34 6.90
N ALA A 9 -7.91 -10.59 6.77
CA ALA A 9 -6.99 -10.67 7.89
C ALA A 9 -6.95 -9.36 8.72
N ILE A 10 -6.85 -8.20 8.04
CA ILE A 10 -6.87 -6.89 8.70
C ILE A 10 -8.17 -6.69 9.49
N LYS A 11 -9.33 -7.01 8.89
CA LYS A 11 -10.63 -6.92 9.58
C LYS A 11 -10.72 -7.84 10.79
N ALA A 12 -10.05 -8.99 10.73
CA ALA A 12 -9.95 -9.94 11.86
C ALA A 12 -8.87 -9.52 12.90
N GLY A 13 -8.25 -8.37 12.75
CA GLY A 13 -7.18 -7.90 13.65
C GLY A 13 -5.84 -8.61 13.49
N GLN A 14 -5.66 -9.38 12.42
CA GLN A 14 -4.41 -10.07 12.10
C GLN A 14 -3.44 -9.16 11.34
N CYS A 15 -2.15 -9.31 11.61
CA CYS A 15 -1.11 -8.59 10.88
C CYS A 15 -0.89 -9.20 9.49
N VAL A 16 -0.71 -8.34 8.51
CA VAL A 16 -0.25 -8.69 7.16
C VAL A 16 1.01 -7.88 6.85
N VAL A 17 1.97 -8.50 6.18
CA VAL A 17 3.29 -7.93 5.91
C VAL A 17 3.56 -7.87 4.41
N GLY A 18 4.08 -6.75 3.95
CA GLY A 18 4.51 -6.60 2.56
C GLY A 18 5.50 -5.46 2.38
N THR A 19 5.92 -5.28 1.14
CA THR A 19 6.91 -4.27 0.76
C THR A 19 6.51 -3.54 -0.52
N MET A 20 7.15 -2.38 -0.76
CA MET A 20 7.02 -1.63 -2.00
C MET A 20 7.96 -2.19 -3.07
N ILE A 21 7.51 -2.21 -4.32
CA ILE A 21 8.33 -2.50 -5.50
C ILE A 21 8.52 -1.18 -6.25
N SER A 22 9.74 -0.70 -6.29
CA SER A 22 10.11 0.58 -6.89
C SER A 22 11.09 0.47 -8.05
N GLU A 23 11.97 -0.54 -8.04
CA GLU A 23 13.05 -0.70 -9.02
C GLU A 23 12.99 -2.02 -9.80
N MET A 24 12.67 -3.13 -9.13
CA MET A 24 12.69 -4.46 -9.74
C MET A 24 11.49 -4.69 -10.64
N ARG A 25 11.77 -4.81 -11.95
CA ARG A 25 10.74 -5.10 -12.97
C ARG A 25 10.60 -6.58 -13.30
N ASN A 26 11.55 -7.40 -12.82
CA ASN A 26 11.49 -8.84 -13.04
C ASN A 26 10.39 -9.45 -12.17
N PRO A 27 9.38 -10.12 -12.77
CA PRO A 27 8.25 -10.70 -12.05
C PRO A 27 8.65 -11.81 -11.06
N GLU A 28 9.85 -12.39 -11.16
CA GLU A 28 10.37 -13.36 -10.18
C GLU A 28 10.48 -12.79 -8.76
N VAL A 29 10.56 -11.46 -8.60
CA VAL A 29 10.57 -10.82 -7.27
C VAL A 29 9.34 -11.21 -6.45
N ALA A 30 8.19 -11.44 -7.08
CA ALA A 30 6.98 -11.85 -6.39
C ALA A 30 7.14 -13.23 -5.72
N TYR A 31 7.79 -14.18 -6.40
CA TYR A 31 8.05 -15.52 -5.82
C TYR A 31 9.06 -15.46 -4.69
N MET A 32 10.07 -14.58 -4.79
CA MET A 32 11.05 -14.37 -3.72
C MET A 32 10.39 -13.80 -2.47
N LEU A 33 9.50 -12.81 -2.62
CA LEU A 33 8.78 -12.21 -1.51
C LEU A 33 7.78 -13.19 -0.87
N ALA A 34 7.10 -14.00 -1.69
CA ALA A 34 6.22 -15.06 -1.19
C ALA A 34 7.01 -16.12 -0.39
N ALA A 35 8.17 -16.55 -0.91
CA ALA A 35 9.04 -17.47 -0.20
C ALA A 35 9.61 -16.90 1.11
N ALA A 36 9.77 -15.58 1.19
CA ALA A 36 10.14 -14.87 2.42
C ALA A 36 9.00 -14.75 3.43
N GLY A 37 7.76 -15.16 3.07
CA GLY A 37 6.60 -15.12 3.95
C GLY A 37 5.85 -13.79 3.94
N MET A 38 6.01 -12.96 2.91
CA MET A 38 5.19 -11.75 2.75
C MET A 38 3.79 -12.10 2.25
N ASP A 39 2.80 -11.28 2.59
CA ASP A 39 1.39 -11.44 2.22
C ASP A 39 1.02 -10.63 0.98
N PHE A 40 1.72 -9.51 0.74
CA PHE A 40 1.45 -8.63 -0.38
C PHE A 40 2.72 -7.97 -0.92
N LEU A 41 2.64 -7.52 -2.17
CA LEU A 41 3.54 -6.51 -2.72
C LEU A 41 2.74 -5.31 -3.21
N MET A 42 3.35 -4.12 -3.14
CA MET A 42 2.77 -2.89 -3.64
C MET A 42 3.68 -2.28 -4.70
N VAL A 43 3.23 -2.28 -5.95
CA VAL A 43 3.98 -1.63 -7.03
C VAL A 43 3.79 -0.13 -6.93
N ASP A 44 4.90 0.60 -6.86
CA ASP A 44 4.87 2.06 -6.93
C ASP A 44 4.74 2.51 -8.38
N THR A 45 3.73 3.33 -8.68
CA THR A 45 3.60 3.97 -9.99
C THR A 45 3.69 5.49 -9.91
N GLU A 46 3.92 6.02 -8.71
CA GLU A 46 4.06 7.46 -8.48
C GLU A 46 5.50 7.95 -8.65
N HIS A 47 6.45 7.31 -7.97
CA HIS A 47 7.85 7.76 -7.89
C HIS A 47 8.85 6.78 -8.51
N CYS A 48 8.40 5.93 -9.42
CA CYS A 48 9.28 5.02 -10.14
C CYS A 48 9.05 5.03 -11.65
N SER A 49 9.97 4.41 -12.39
CA SER A 49 9.92 4.32 -13.86
C SER A 49 9.41 2.97 -14.38
N ILE A 50 8.58 2.25 -13.60
CA ILE A 50 8.04 0.96 -14.00
C ILE A 50 6.93 1.18 -15.05
N GLY A 51 7.14 0.66 -16.25
CA GLY A 51 6.18 0.77 -17.34
C GLY A 51 4.96 -0.15 -17.16
N VAL A 52 3.87 0.19 -17.84
CA VAL A 52 2.55 -0.48 -17.75
C VAL A 52 2.64 -2.00 -17.95
N GLU A 53 3.43 -2.47 -18.89
CA GLU A 53 3.61 -3.90 -19.16
C GLU A 53 4.28 -4.62 -17.97
N SER A 54 5.33 -4.01 -17.39
CA SER A 54 5.99 -4.54 -16.20
C SER A 54 5.06 -4.57 -15.00
N ILE A 55 4.23 -3.53 -14.81
CA ILE A 55 3.21 -3.50 -13.75
C ILE A 55 2.26 -4.68 -13.92
N GLN A 56 1.72 -4.90 -15.12
CA GLN A 56 0.81 -6.02 -15.37
C GLN A 56 1.48 -7.38 -15.09
N ASN A 57 2.73 -7.56 -15.48
CA ASN A 57 3.48 -8.78 -15.24
C ASN A 57 3.73 -9.01 -13.74
N LEU A 58 4.08 -7.97 -12.99
CA LEU A 58 4.22 -8.03 -11.53
C LEU A 58 2.90 -8.40 -10.84
N MET A 59 1.77 -7.80 -11.25
CA MET A 59 0.44 -8.15 -10.71
C MET A 59 0.10 -9.63 -10.94
N ARG A 60 0.34 -10.14 -12.14
CA ARG A 60 0.08 -11.54 -12.49
C ARG A 60 0.96 -12.51 -11.71
N SER A 61 2.25 -12.21 -11.61
CA SER A 61 3.20 -13.03 -10.84
C SER A 61 2.87 -13.05 -9.36
N ALA A 62 2.53 -11.90 -8.77
CA ALA A 62 2.12 -11.83 -7.38
C ALA A 62 0.90 -12.72 -7.12
N ARG A 63 -0.13 -12.64 -7.98
CA ARG A 63 -1.30 -13.52 -7.90
C ARG A 63 -0.91 -15.01 -8.01
N ALA A 64 -0.02 -15.35 -8.95
CA ALA A 64 0.46 -16.72 -9.14
C ALA A 64 1.25 -17.22 -7.94
N ALA A 65 2.09 -16.38 -7.35
CA ALA A 65 2.88 -16.67 -6.16
C ALA A 65 2.06 -16.73 -4.85
N GLY A 66 0.77 -16.35 -4.88
CA GLY A 66 -0.10 -16.33 -3.69
C GLY A 66 -0.07 -15.02 -2.90
N LEU A 67 0.65 -14.00 -3.39
CA LEU A 67 0.63 -12.66 -2.82
C LEU A 67 -0.60 -11.89 -3.28
N VAL A 68 -1.04 -10.92 -2.47
CA VAL A 68 -2.02 -9.92 -2.90
C VAL A 68 -1.30 -8.78 -3.62
N PRO A 69 -1.52 -8.59 -4.94
CA PRO A 69 -0.95 -7.47 -5.67
C PRO A 69 -1.69 -6.17 -5.36
N LEU A 70 -0.94 -5.17 -4.91
CA LEU A 70 -1.41 -3.81 -4.69
C LEU A 70 -0.60 -2.84 -5.55
N ALA A 71 -1.12 -1.64 -5.79
CA ALA A 71 -0.34 -0.57 -6.40
C ALA A 71 -0.63 0.79 -5.77
N ARG A 72 0.41 1.62 -5.65
CA ARG A 72 0.25 3.06 -5.46
C ARG A 72 0.03 3.70 -6.82
N VAL A 73 -1.10 4.39 -7.01
CA VAL A 73 -1.39 5.12 -8.25
C VAL A 73 -0.73 6.49 -8.24
N THR A 74 -0.54 7.06 -9.43
CA THR A 74 0.13 8.35 -9.59
C THR A 74 -0.69 9.52 -9.04
N GLN A 75 -2.02 9.47 -9.21
CA GLN A 75 -2.93 10.55 -8.85
C GLN A 75 -4.33 10.03 -8.56
N ASN A 76 -5.11 10.82 -7.82
CA ASN A 76 -6.53 10.56 -7.55
C ASN A 76 -7.40 10.86 -8.77
N GLN A 77 -7.23 10.10 -9.86
CA GLN A 77 -7.99 10.22 -11.09
C GLN A 77 -8.45 8.85 -11.58
N TYR A 78 -9.67 8.81 -12.13
CA TYR A 78 -10.31 7.59 -12.62
C TYR A 78 -9.40 6.72 -13.52
N PRO A 79 -8.72 7.26 -14.57
CA PRO A 79 -7.92 6.42 -15.47
C PRO A 79 -6.76 5.68 -14.78
N PHE A 80 -6.13 6.32 -13.79
CA PHE A 80 -5.04 5.68 -13.05
C PHE A 80 -5.53 4.59 -12.11
N ILE A 81 -6.67 4.82 -11.44
CA ILE A 81 -7.26 3.86 -10.51
C ILE A 81 -7.84 2.66 -11.26
N ALA A 82 -8.75 2.91 -12.23
CA ALA A 82 -9.46 1.85 -12.93
C ALA A 82 -8.49 0.95 -13.73
N ARG A 83 -7.52 1.55 -14.44
CA ARG A 83 -6.56 0.80 -15.26
C ARG A 83 -5.68 -0.15 -14.43
N ILE A 84 -5.20 0.29 -13.28
CA ILE A 84 -4.37 -0.52 -12.39
C ILE A 84 -5.17 -1.73 -11.87
N LEU A 85 -6.42 -1.52 -11.48
CA LEU A 85 -7.30 -2.59 -11.05
C LEU A 85 -7.62 -3.57 -12.19
N ASP A 86 -7.77 -3.07 -13.44
CA ASP A 86 -8.00 -3.91 -14.62
C ASP A 86 -6.77 -4.76 -15.00
N MET A 87 -5.56 -4.35 -14.59
CA MET A 87 -4.33 -5.15 -14.74
C MET A 87 -4.22 -6.28 -13.72
N GLY A 88 -5.14 -6.37 -12.76
CA GLY A 88 -5.19 -7.44 -11.77
C GLY A 88 -4.75 -7.05 -10.36
N ALA A 89 -4.51 -5.77 -10.09
CA ALA A 89 -4.34 -5.32 -8.72
C ALA A 89 -5.62 -5.62 -7.90
N MET A 90 -5.42 -6.06 -6.67
CA MET A 90 -6.51 -6.37 -5.73
C MET A 90 -6.74 -5.25 -4.71
N GLY A 91 -6.05 -4.15 -4.89
CA GLY A 91 -6.22 -2.92 -4.14
C GLY A 91 -5.31 -1.83 -4.65
N ILE A 92 -5.63 -0.61 -4.24
CA ILE A 92 -4.90 0.59 -4.63
C ILE A 92 -4.58 1.45 -3.41
N MET A 93 -3.44 2.13 -3.46
CA MET A 93 -3.11 3.24 -2.59
C MET A 93 -3.13 4.53 -3.41
N VAL A 94 -3.87 5.52 -2.93
CA VAL A 94 -4.00 6.81 -3.61
C VAL A 94 -3.33 7.89 -2.76
N PRO A 95 -2.32 8.60 -3.32
CA PRO A 95 -1.57 9.61 -2.59
C PRO A 95 -2.38 10.91 -2.42
N ARG A 96 -1.93 11.75 -1.49
CA ARG A 96 -2.41 13.13 -1.29
C ARG A 96 -3.91 13.25 -1.07
N ILE A 97 -4.45 12.44 -0.16
CA ILE A 97 -5.86 12.50 0.22
C ILE A 97 -6.02 13.42 1.44
N ASP A 98 -6.50 14.61 1.20
CA ASP A 98 -6.64 15.68 2.19
C ASP A 98 -8.08 15.88 2.69
N THR A 99 -9.07 15.34 1.98
CA THR A 99 -10.50 15.56 2.28
C THR A 99 -11.33 14.30 2.15
N ALA A 100 -12.48 14.27 2.83
CA ALA A 100 -13.45 13.18 2.68
C ALA A 100 -14.02 13.08 1.25
N GLU A 101 -14.13 14.20 0.51
CA GLU A 101 -14.59 14.17 -0.88
C GLU A 101 -13.57 13.48 -1.79
N GLU A 102 -12.29 13.73 -1.61
CA GLU A 102 -11.22 13.02 -2.33
C GLU A 102 -11.25 11.53 -1.99
N ALA A 103 -11.43 11.15 -0.72
CA ALA A 103 -11.57 9.75 -0.32
C ALA A 103 -12.82 9.10 -0.94
N ARG A 104 -13.97 9.80 -0.97
CA ARG A 104 -15.17 9.33 -1.70
C ARG A 104 -14.91 9.14 -3.18
N HIS A 105 -14.18 10.05 -3.80
CA HIS A 105 -13.80 9.91 -5.22
C HIS A 105 -12.96 8.65 -5.47
N VAL A 106 -11.97 8.36 -4.60
CA VAL A 106 -11.19 7.10 -4.66
C VAL A 106 -12.10 5.89 -4.65
N VAL A 107 -13.03 5.81 -3.70
CA VAL A 107 -13.96 4.68 -3.60
C VAL A 107 -14.85 4.58 -4.84
N ARG A 108 -15.39 5.70 -5.34
CA ARG A 108 -16.19 5.72 -6.58
C ARG A 108 -15.42 5.16 -7.77
N CYS A 109 -14.15 5.53 -7.91
CA CYS A 109 -13.29 5.05 -9.01
C CYS A 109 -12.89 3.56 -8.88
N ALA A 110 -12.79 3.06 -7.64
CA ALA A 110 -12.30 1.70 -7.36
C ALA A 110 -13.39 0.64 -7.41
N LYS A 111 -14.64 1.00 -7.09
CA LYS A 111 -15.76 0.08 -6.91
C LYS A 111 -16.76 0.16 -8.06
N TYR A 112 -17.42 -0.97 -8.33
CA TYR A 112 -18.58 -1.01 -9.23
C TYR A 112 -19.87 -0.53 -8.54
N ARG A 113 -20.90 -0.20 -9.31
CA ARG A 113 -22.23 0.10 -8.77
C ARG A 113 -22.74 -1.08 -7.92
N PRO A 114 -23.48 -0.83 -6.82
CA PRO A 114 -23.92 0.48 -6.32
C PRO A 114 -22.88 1.22 -5.45
N GLN A 115 -21.74 0.60 -5.11
CA GLN A 115 -20.74 1.17 -4.19
C GLN A 115 -19.84 2.23 -4.87
N GLY A 116 -19.75 2.23 -6.19
CA GLY A 116 -18.92 3.12 -6.97
C GLY A 116 -19.43 3.32 -8.39
N GLU A 117 -18.55 3.80 -9.27
CA GLU A 117 -18.87 4.17 -10.66
C GLU A 117 -17.86 3.59 -11.66
N ARG A 118 -16.99 2.67 -11.23
CA ARG A 118 -16.00 2.04 -12.10
C ARG A 118 -16.66 1.37 -13.29
N GLY A 119 -16.12 1.62 -14.51
CA GLY A 119 -16.54 0.94 -15.74
C GLY A 119 -16.20 -0.55 -15.69
N PHE A 120 -17.08 -1.40 -16.22
CA PHE A 120 -16.89 -2.84 -16.20
C PHE A 120 -15.86 -3.29 -17.22
N GLY A 121 -14.66 -3.64 -16.78
CA GLY A 121 -13.57 -4.24 -17.56
C GLY A 121 -13.08 -5.57 -16.99
N ALA A 122 -13.81 -6.13 -16.01
CA ALA A 122 -13.38 -7.28 -15.23
C ALA A 122 -13.49 -8.60 -15.99
N ARG A 123 -12.45 -8.90 -16.75
CA ARG A 123 -12.24 -10.19 -17.44
C ARG A 123 -10.78 -10.62 -17.27
N GLY A 124 -10.45 -11.80 -17.75
CA GLY A 124 -9.07 -12.26 -17.78
C GLY A 124 -8.47 -12.44 -16.38
N VAL A 125 -7.46 -11.66 -16.05
CA VAL A 125 -6.71 -11.80 -14.78
C VAL A 125 -7.56 -11.57 -13.52
N ILE A 126 -8.63 -10.77 -13.61
CA ILE A 126 -9.52 -10.53 -12.46
C ILE A 126 -10.33 -11.77 -12.13
N THR A 127 -10.83 -12.45 -13.14
CA THR A 127 -11.65 -13.66 -13.01
C THR A 127 -10.83 -14.96 -13.01
N ASP A 128 -9.49 -14.86 -13.11
CA ASP A 128 -8.59 -16.00 -13.35
C ASP A 128 -9.00 -16.80 -14.60
N TYR A 129 -9.59 -16.11 -15.61
CA TYR A 129 -10.14 -16.64 -16.87
C TYR A 129 -11.31 -17.63 -16.68
N GLU A 130 -11.88 -17.68 -15.47
CA GLU A 130 -13.06 -18.50 -15.20
C GLU A 130 -14.33 -17.92 -15.86
N PRO A 131 -15.28 -18.77 -16.30
CA PRO A 131 -16.57 -18.36 -16.83
C PRO A 131 -17.52 -17.97 -15.67
N VAL A 132 -17.45 -16.73 -15.24
CA VAL A 132 -18.27 -16.17 -14.16
C VAL A 132 -19.23 -15.11 -14.69
N SER A 133 -20.40 -14.97 -14.06
CA SER A 133 -21.39 -13.97 -14.44
C SER A 133 -20.93 -12.55 -14.08
N VAL A 134 -21.45 -11.54 -14.79
CA VAL A 134 -21.17 -10.13 -14.49
C VAL A 134 -21.56 -9.78 -13.04
N ARG A 135 -22.67 -10.31 -12.55
CA ARG A 135 -23.14 -10.09 -11.18
C ARG A 135 -22.13 -10.59 -10.15
N GLU A 136 -21.71 -11.83 -10.28
CA GLU A 136 -20.71 -12.43 -9.38
C GLU A 136 -19.40 -11.65 -9.37
N VAL A 137 -18.94 -11.21 -10.53
CA VAL A 137 -17.73 -10.38 -10.63
C VAL A 137 -17.90 -9.05 -9.91
N VAL A 138 -19.03 -8.36 -10.12
CA VAL A 138 -19.31 -7.06 -9.48
C VAL A 138 -19.33 -7.18 -7.95
N GLU A 139 -20.07 -8.16 -7.44
CA GLU A 139 -20.18 -8.41 -6.00
C GLU A 139 -18.80 -8.75 -5.41
N TRP A 140 -18.09 -9.68 -6.04
CA TRP A 140 -16.78 -10.13 -5.59
C TRP A 140 -15.72 -9.02 -5.62
N VAL A 141 -15.63 -8.25 -6.71
CA VAL A 141 -14.65 -7.14 -6.82
C VAL A 141 -14.95 -6.06 -5.79
N ASN A 142 -16.22 -5.71 -5.59
CA ASN A 142 -16.62 -4.73 -4.58
C ASN A 142 -16.22 -5.16 -3.17
N GLU A 143 -16.34 -6.43 -2.86
CA GLU A 143 -15.93 -6.97 -1.55
C GLU A 143 -14.42 -7.02 -1.40
N HIS A 144 -13.70 -7.50 -2.42
CA HIS A 144 -12.27 -7.85 -2.33
C HIS A 144 -11.31 -6.74 -2.73
N THR A 145 -11.76 -5.64 -3.33
CA THR A 145 -10.86 -4.51 -3.60
C THR A 145 -10.51 -3.77 -2.31
N LEU A 146 -9.21 -3.70 -1.99
CA LEU A 146 -8.68 -2.93 -0.86
C LEU A 146 -8.46 -1.48 -1.29
N VAL A 147 -8.98 -0.54 -0.51
CA VAL A 147 -8.80 0.90 -0.75
C VAL A 147 -7.95 1.49 0.37
N ILE A 148 -6.79 2.01 -0.01
CA ILE A 148 -5.83 2.66 0.88
C ILE A 148 -5.76 4.14 0.51
N VAL A 149 -5.99 5.01 1.47
CA VAL A 149 -5.78 6.46 1.34
C VAL A 149 -4.45 6.84 1.98
N GLN A 150 -3.63 7.65 1.30
CA GLN A 150 -2.36 8.11 1.86
C GLN A 150 -2.55 9.44 2.56
N VAL A 151 -2.18 9.47 3.84
CA VAL A 151 -2.26 10.60 4.78
C VAL A 151 -0.84 11.16 4.93
N GLU A 152 -0.58 12.32 4.33
CA GLU A 152 0.78 12.82 4.20
C GLU A 152 0.91 14.35 4.27
N SER A 153 -0.11 15.00 4.82
CA SER A 153 -0.12 16.44 5.05
C SER A 153 -0.75 16.79 6.40
N GLY A 154 -0.44 17.98 6.93
CA GLY A 154 -1.13 18.50 8.12
C GLY A 154 -2.65 18.59 7.89
N LYS A 155 -3.09 18.97 6.69
CA LYS A 155 -4.50 19.06 6.31
C LYS A 155 -5.19 17.69 6.33
N SER A 156 -4.53 16.64 5.85
CA SER A 156 -5.08 15.27 5.92
C SER A 156 -5.23 14.78 7.36
N VAL A 157 -4.29 15.16 8.26
CA VAL A 157 -4.37 14.86 9.70
C VAL A 157 -5.52 15.62 10.36
N ASP A 158 -5.74 16.88 10.00
CA ASP A 158 -6.86 17.68 10.53
C ASP A 158 -8.21 17.06 10.14
N ASN A 159 -8.32 16.56 8.90
CA ASN A 159 -9.54 15.98 8.33
C ASN A 159 -9.64 14.45 8.50
N ILE A 160 -8.75 13.81 9.25
CA ILE A 160 -8.65 12.34 9.33
C ILE A 160 -9.96 11.69 9.81
N GLU A 161 -10.71 12.35 10.68
CA GLU A 161 -12.01 11.87 11.16
C GLU A 161 -13.01 11.71 10.02
N GLU A 162 -13.11 12.72 9.15
CA GLU A 162 -14.03 12.70 8.01
C GLU A 162 -13.56 11.76 6.91
N ILE A 163 -12.27 11.69 6.67
CA ILE A 163 -11.65 10.79 5.68
C ILE A 163 -11.94 9.33 6.03
N THR A 164 -11.71 8.94 7.29
CA THR A 164 -11.87 7.56 7.75
C THR A 164 -13.32 7.12 7.94
N ARG A 165 -14.28 8.05 7.99
CA ARG A 165 -15.72 7.77 7.97
C ARG A 165 -16.27 7.47 6.58
N VAL A 166 -15.47 7.65 5.54
CA VAL A 166 -15.90 7.33 4.17
C VAL A 166 -16.04 5.82 4.02
N ALA A 167 -17.26 5.36 3.76
CA ALA A 167 -17.53 3.94 3.54
C ALA A 167 -16.71 3.40 2.35
N GLY A 168 -15.99 2.32 2.57
CA GLY A 168 -15.14 1.69 1.55
C GLY A 168 -13.66 2.03 1.64
N VAL A 169 -13.24 2.95 2.52
CA VAL A 169 -11.83 3.12 2.92
C VAL A 169 -11.46 2.01 3.90
N ASP A 170 -10.44 1.24 3.60
CA ASP A 170 -10.01 0.09 4.41
C ASP A 170 -8.75 0.41 5.25
N VAL A 171 -7.83 1.20 4.70
CA VAL A 171 -6.53 1.54 5.32
C VAL A 171 -6.24 3.03 5.13
N ALA A 172 -5.75 3.69 6.18
CA ALA A 172 -5.15 5.01 6.09
C ALA A 172 -3.64 4.90 6.36
N LEU A 173 -2.83 5.09 5.32
CA LEU A 173 -1.39 4.90 5.36
C LEU A 173 -0.67 6.24 5.42
N ILE A 174 0.16 6.41 6.43
CA ILE A 174 0.99 7.61 6.60
C ILE A 174 2.19 7.55 5.67
N GLY A 175 2.37 8.61 4.85
CA GLY A 175 3.59 8.92 4.11
C GLY A 175 4.51 9.79 4.97
N PRO A 176 5.49 9.22 5.71
CA PRO A 176 6.21 9.96 6.73
C PRO A 176 7.07 11.12 6.18
N ASN A 177 7.66 10.95 5.01
CA ASN A 177 8.50 11.97 4.40
C ASN A 177 7.68 13.22 4.06
N ASP A 178 6.62 13.06 3.25
CA ASP A 178 5.76 14.17 2.83
C ASP A 178 5.02 14.79 4.01
N MET A 179 4.58 13.98 4.98
CA MET A 179 4.00 14.48 6.21
C MET A 179 4.98 15.37 6.98
N SER A 180 6.24 14.95 7.13
CA SER A 180 7.26 15.75 7.84
C SER A 180 7.54 17.07 7.12
N VAL A 181 7.60 17.04 5.79
CA VAL A 181 7.76 18.25 4.96
C VAL A 181 6.56 19.17 5.10
N SER A 182 5.34 18.63 5.02
CA SER A 182 4.10 19.39 5.19
C SER A 182 3.97 20.03 6.57
N LEU A 183 4.49 19.37 7.60
CA LEU A 183 4.55 19.92 8.97
C LEU A 183 5.68 20.93 9.18
N GLY A 184 6.54 21.21 8.19
CA GLY A 184 7.68 22.11 8.29
C GLY A 184 8.86 21.56 9.13
N ILE A 185 8.99 20.25 9.22
CA ILE A 185 10.01 19.51 9.98
C ILE A 185 10.59 18.35 9.16
N PRO A 186 11.17 18.60 7.97
CA PRO A 186 11.53 17.58 7.00
C PRO A 186 12.51 16.56 7.59
N GLY A 187 12.10 15.28 7.62
CA GLY A 187 12.90 14.16 8.13
C GLY A 187 12.98 14.03 9.65
N GLU A 188 12.35 14.91 10.42
CA GLU A 188 12.38 14.88 11.89
C GLU A 188 11.26 14.00 12.47
N PHE A 189 11.34 12.68 12.27
CA PHE A 189 10.30 11.73 12.65
C PHE A 189 10.10 11.55 14.17
N THR A 190 11.01 12.07 14.97
CA THR A 190 10.90 12.10 16.46
C THR A 190 10.38 13.44 16.99
N HIS A 191 10.19 14.43 16.13
CA HIS A 191 9.68 15.75 16.52
C HIS A 191 8.26 15.62 17.11
N PRO A 192 7.92 16.34 18.21
CA PRO A 192 6.63 16.22 18.88
C PRO A 192 5.42 16.39 17.92
N ARG A 193 5.47 17.34 16.98
CA ARG A 193 4.41 17.55 15.99
C ARG A 193 4.19 16.34 15.07
N PHE A 194 5.27 15.65 14.67
CA PHE A 194 5.15 14.44 13.87
C PHE A 194 4.56 13.29 14.68
N VAL A 195 5.05 13.09 15.90
CA VAL A 195 4.56 12.05 16.81
C VAL A 195 3.09 12.24 17.15
N GLU A 196 2.65 13.49 17.37
CA GLU A 196 1.25 13.85 17.62
C GLU A 196 0.38 13.55 16.39
N ALA A 197 0.81 13.97 15.17
CA ALA A 197 0.10 13.72 13.92
C ALA A 197 -0.10 12.22 13.67
N VAL A 198 0.95 11.42 13.87
CA VAL A 198 0.87 9.96 13.76
C VAL A 198 -0.06 9.39 14.83
N GLY A 199 0.06 9.82 16.08
CA GLY A 199 -0.78 9.37 17.19
C GLY A 199 -2.25 9.63 16.93
N ARG A 200 -2.61 10.86 16.54
CA ARG A 200 -3.97 11.26 16.16
C ARG A 200 -4.52 10.40 15.01
N THR A 201 -3.72 10.21 13.96
CA THR A 201 -4.14 9.37 12.81
C THR A 201 -4.46 7.95 13.26
N PHE A 202 -3.60 7.34 14.06
CA PHE A 202 -3.81 5.98 14.57
C PHE A 202 -5.07 5.87 15.43
N GLU A 203 -5.24 6.77 16.39
CA GLU A 203 -6.40 6.77 17.30
C GLU A 203 -7.72 6.87 16.52
N VAL A 204 -7.79 7.82 15.59
CA VAL A 204 -9.00 8.05 14.80
C VAL A 204 -9.30 6.87 13.88
N CYS A 205 -8.28 6.32 13.20
CA CYS A 205 -8.43 5.15 12.36
C CYS A 205 -9.01 3.97 13.13
N LEU A 206 -8.42 3.63 14.28
CA LEU A 206 -8.87 2.50 15.10
C LEU A 206 -10.31 2.70 15.59
N ARG A 207 -10.67 3.91 16.01
CA ARG A 207 -12.04 4.26 16.44
C ARG A 207 -13.06 4.10 15.31
N ASN A 208 -12.68 4.42 14.07
CA ASN A 208 -13.56 4.35 12.91
C ASN A 208 -13.50 3.00 12.17
N GLY A 209 -12.76 2.00 12.69
CA GLY A 209 -12.64 0.67 12.08
C GLY A 209 -11.82 0.63 10.80
N VAL A 210 -10.98 1.66 10.55
CA VAL A 210 -10.01 1.73 9.45
C VAL A 210 -8.66 1.30 9.99
N SER A 211 -7.89 0.51 9.24
CA SER A 211 -6.55 0.11 9.68
C SER A 211 -5.56 1.26 9.52
N PRO A 212 -4.91 1.74 10.59
CA PRO A 212 -3.79 2.65 10.43
C PRO A 212 -2.58 1.91 9.87
N ALA A 213 -1.77 2.61 9.08
CA ALA A 213 -0.52 2.11 8.54
C ALA A 213 0.52 3.23 8.42
N ILE A 214 1.79 2.85 8.36
CA ILE A 214 2.90 3.75 8.02
C ILE A 214 3.92 2.98 7.16
N HIS A 215 4.46 3.65 6.15
CA HIS A 215 5.53 3.08 5.31
C HIS A 215 6.89 3.54 5.82
N THR A 216 7.73 2.61 6.27
CA THR A 216 9.09 2.93 6.75
C THR A 216 10.03 1.74 6.60
N SER A 217 11.32 2.00 6.44
CA SER A 217 12.40 1.00 6.46
C SER A 217 12.99 0.78 7.86
N ASP A 218 12.50 1.47 8.88
CA ASP A 218 12.88 1.26 10.28
C ASP A 218 12.05 0.10 10.87
N LEU A 219 12.66 -1.07 10.99
CA LEU A 219 12.02 -2.26 11.54
C LEU A 219 11.52 -2.06 12.98
N GLU A 220 12.26 -1.33 13.79
CA GLU A 220 11.85 -1.07 15.18
C GLU A 220 10.65 -0.12 15.24
N ALA A 221 10.57 0.85 14.31
CA ALA A 221 9.38 1.67 14.17
C ALA A 221 8.17 0.82 13.75
N VAL A 222 8.31 -0.09 12.77
CA VAL A 222 7.22 -1.01 12.39
C VAL A 222 6.72 -1.82 13.57
N LYS A 223 7.63 -2.39 14.39
CA LYS A 223 7.27 -3.14 15.60
C LYS A 223 6.50 -2.26 16.59
N ARG A 224 7.00 -1.05 16.88
CA ARG A 224 6.31 -0.10 17.77
C ARG A 224 4.90 0.24 17.31
N TYR A 225 4.70 0.45 16.02
CA TYR A 225 3.38 0.77 15.44
C TYR A 225 2.45 -0.45 15.41
N ARG A 226 2.98 -1.64 15.11
CA ARG A 226 2.24 -2.91 15.24
C ARG A 226 1.66 -3.06 16.65
N ASP A 227 2.47 -2.82 17.67
CA ASP A 227 2.06 -2.94 19.07
C ASP A 227 1.02 -1.86 19.47
N LYS A 228 0.96 -0.76 18.73
CA LYS A 228 -0.08 0.27 18.83
C LYS A 228 -1.34 0.00 18.01
N GLY A 229 -1.44 -1.14 17.34
CA GLY A 229 -2.63 -1.54 16.60
C GLY A 229 -2.51 -1.53 15.06
N MET A 230 -1.34 -1.21 14.49
CA MET A 230 -1.13 -1.35 13.04
C MET A 230 -1.24 -2.82 12.65
N ARG A 231 -2.05 -3.09 11.60
CA ARG A 231 -2.24 -4.44 11.07
C ARG A 231 -1.78 -4.59 9.62
N PHE A 232 -1.72 -3.50 8.88
CA PHE A 232 -1.13 -3.44 7.55
C PHE A 232 0.32 -2.98 7.68
N LEU A 233 1.27 -3.94 7.67
CA LEU A 233 2.69 -3.70 7.93
C LEU A 233 3.42 -3.55 6.60
N MET A 234 3.72 -2.31 6.21
CA MET A 234 4.44 -2.00 4.98
C MET A 234 5.88 -1.63 5.30
N TYR A 235 6.80 -2.55 5.03
CA TYR A 235 8.22 -2.44 5.39
C TYR A 235 9.08 -2.18 4.15
N GLY A 236 9.73 -1.02 4.11
CA GLY A 236 10.73 -0.66 3.11
C GLY A 236 10.32 -0.84 1.65
N SER A 237 11.31 -0.97 0.82
CA SER A 237 11.18 -1.41 -0.58
C SER A 237 12.09 -2.60 -0.83
N GLU A 238 11.86 -3.34 -1.93
CA GLU A 238 12.70 -4.46 -2.33
C GLU A 238 14.17 -4.05 -2.49
N SER A 239 14.41 -2.86 -3.00
CA SER A 239 15.76 -2.31 -3.17
C SER A 239 16.40 -1.97 -1.83
N SER A 240 15.66 -1.38 -0.88
CA SER A 240 16.18 -1.07 0.46
C SER A 240 16.50 -2.33 1.25
N ILE A 241 15.66 -3.36 1.15
CA ILE A 241 15.87 -4.65 1.80
C ILE A 241 17.14 -5.34 1.25
N LEU A 242 17.28 -5.39 -0.09
CA LEU A 242 18.45 -5.96 -0.74
C LEU A 242 19.72 -5.19 -0.34
N LEU A 243 19.68 -3.86 -0.38
CA LEU A 243 20.82 -3.02 -0.02
C LEU A 243 21.23 -3.22 1.44
N ALA A 244 20.27 -3.28 2.37
CA ALA A 244 20.54 -3.50 3.78
C ALA A 244 21.21 -4.86 4.03
N ALA A 245 20.67 -5.95 3.44
CA ALA A 245 21.21 -7.29 3.58
C ALA A 245 22.61 -7.41 2.97
N ALA A 246 22.83 -6.85 1.78
CA ALA A 246 24.14 -6.87 1.12
C ALA A 246 25.19 -6.04 1.89
N THR A 247 24.79 -4.88 2.43
CA THR A 247 25.67 -4.03 3.24
C THR A 247 26.10 -4.76 4.52
N ASP A 248 25.16 -5.42 5.19
CA ASP A 248 25.45 -6.17 6.41
C ASP A 248 26.40 -7.36 6.11
N ALA A 249 26.16 -8.12 5.04
CA ALA A 249 27.05 -9.19 4.62
C ALA A 249 28.46 -8.70 4.31
N VAL A 250 28.60 -7.60 3.58
CA VAL A 250 29.92 -6.99 3.29
C VAL A 250 30.63 -6.58 4.56
N ARG A 251 29.91 -5.96 5.52
CA ARG A 251 30.48 -5.56 6.81
C ARG A 251 31.00 -6.77 7.61
N GLN A 252 30.24 -7.85 7.64
CA GLN A 252 30.63 -9.07 8.35
C GLN A 252 31.82 -9.79 7.70
N LEU A 253 31.92 -9.77 6.37
CA LEU A 253 32.98 -10.47 5.63
C LEU A 253 34.32 -9.72 5.60
N VAL A 254 34.32 -8.41 5.48
CA VAL A 254 35.55 -7.62 5.25
C VAL A 254 35.80 -6.52 6.29
N GLY A 255 34.97 -6.43 7.32
CA GLY A 255 35.09 -5.42 8.38
C GLY A 255 34.60 -4.03 7.96
N GLU A 256 34.59 -3.08 8.92
CA GLU A 256 34.04 -1.72 8.71
C GLU A 256 34.87 -0.79 7.81
N GLY A 257 36.02 -1.24 7.31
CA GLY A 257 36.96 -0.45 6.53
C GLY A 257 36.56 -0.16 5.07
N ARG A 258 35.56 -0.86 4.52
CA ARG A 258 34.97 -0.49 3.24
C ARG A 258 33.89 0.54 3.46
N LYS A 259 34.05 1.74 2.90
CA LYS A 259 32.97 2.71 2.85
C LYS A 259 31.78 2.05 2.15
N ALA A 260 30.79 1.61 2.92
CA ALA A 260 29.45 1.47 2.38
C ALA A 260 29.10 2.81 1.74
N GLY A 261 28.68 2.80 0.49
CA GLY A 261 28.16 4.01 -0.13
C GLY A 261 27.14 4.59 0.87
N LYS A 262 27.18 5.90 1.12
CA LYS A 262 26.16 6.52 1.98
C LYS A 262 24.82 6.16 1.34
N ALA A 263 24.06 5.30 1.97
CA ALA A 263 22.67 5.08 1.59
C ALA A 263 21.97 6.44 1.73
N VAL A 264 21.62 7.02 0.60
CA VAL A 264 20.84 8.24 0.51
C VAL A 264 19.38 7.77 0.38
N TYR A 265 18.80 7.36 1.49
CA TYR A 265 17.35 7.22 1.62
C TYR A 265 16.94 7.44 3.07
#